data_c2d2edc1016d9ce206b8d178e7c1d5f8
#
_entry.id   c2d2edc1016d9ce206b8d178e7c1d5f8
#
_cell.length_a   1.000
_cell.length_b   1.000
_cell.length_c   1.000
_cell.angle_alpha   90.00
_cell.angle_beta   90.00
_cell.angle_gamma   90.00
#
_symmetry.space_group_name_H-M   'P 1'
#
loop_
_entity.id
_entity.type
_entity.pdbx_description
1 polymer ?
#
loop_
_entity_poly.entity_id
_entity_poly.type
_entity_poly.pdbx_seq_one_letter_code
_entity_poly.pdbx_strand_id
1 'polypeptide(L)'
;MAKPIYVLNGPNLNLLGSREPEVYGRETLDDIRARCERKATALGFPLEFRQSNHEGELVAWIQEARTDAAGLIINAGAFTHTSIALLDALLACPTPSVEVHLSNIFTREPFRHHSYISKAVKGVICGFGSIGYELAIEALAATIAAGKSK
;
A
#
# COMPACT_ATOMS: atom_id res chain seq x y z
N MET A 1 -18.29 15.08 -0.23
CA MET A 1 -17.46 14.22 -1.08
C MET A 1 -16.51 13.42 -0.24
N ALA A 2 -16.38 12.14 -0.50
CA ALA A 2 -15.46 11.30 0.26
C ALA A 2 -14.02 11.70 -0.02
N LYS A 3 -13.17 11.61 1.02
CA LYS A 3 -11.73 11.75 0.83
C LYS A 3 -11.21 10.53 0.08
N PRO A 4 -10.13 10.69 -0.68
CA PRO A 4 -9.59 9.56 -1.45
C PRO A 4 -8.93 8.50 -0.59
N ILE A 5 -8.85 7.30 -1.16
CA ILE A 5 -7.94 6.28 -0.67
C ILE A 5 -6.58 6.56 -1.32
N TYR A 6 -5.54 6.64 -0.51
CA TYR A 6 -4.17 6.78 -0.99
C TYR A 6 -3.57 5.40 -1.18
N VAL A 7 -2.94 5.18 -2.33
CA VAL A 7 -2.15 3.96 -2.58
C VAL A 7 -0.72 4.40 -2.85
N LEU A 8 0.17 4.06 -1.92
CA LEU A 8 1.57 4.48 -1.98
C LEU A 8 2.46 3.28 -2.29
N ASN A 9 3.28 3.43 -3.30
CA ASN A 9 4.15 2.37 -3.81
C ASN A 9 5.60 2.80 -3.70
N GLY A 10 6.43 1.92 -3.17
CA GLY A 10 7.83 2.17 -2.88
C GLY A 10 8.78 1.91 -4.05
N PRO A 11 10.07 1.77 -3.74
CA PRO A 11 11.12 1.72 -4.75
C PRO A 11 10.99 0.52 -5.67
N ASN A 12 11.35 0.75 -6.92
CA ASN A 12 11.40 -0.25 -7.98
C ASN A 12 10.05 -0.76 -8.46
N LEU A 13 8.93 -0.37 -7.84
CA LEU A 13 7.61 -0.80 -8.28
C LEU A 13 7.23 -0.17 -9.63
N ASN A 14 7.86 0.95 -9.98
CA ASN A 14 7.72 1.54 -11.31
C ASN A 14 8.25 0.62 -12.43
N LEU A 15 9.05 -0.38 -12.08
CA LEU A 15 9.64 -1.34 -13.03
C LEU A 15 8.83 -2.62 -13.18
N LEU A 16 7.66 -2.71 -12.54
CA LEU A 16 6.80 -3.89 -12.67
C LEU A 16 6.49 -4.17 -14.15
N GLY A 17 6.45 -5.48 -14.48
CA GLY A 17 6.23 -5.95 -15.84
C GLY A 17 7.53 -6.20 -16.59
N SER A 18 8.63 -5.56 -16.19
CA SER A 18 9.95 -5.74 -16.81
C SER A 18 10.98 -6.35 -15.88
N ARG A 19 10.75 -6.30 -14.55
CA ARG A 19 11.68 -6.77 -13.52
C ARG A 19 11.13 -8.03 -12.85
N GLU A 20 11.92 -9.09 -12.84
CA GLU A 20 11.62 -10.37 -12.16
C GLU A 20 10.17 -10.83 -12.38
N PRO A 21 9.75 -11.05 -13.66
CA PRO A 21 8.34 -11.42 -13.93
C PRO A 21 7.92 -12.74 -13.29
N GLU A 22 8.87 -13.63 -13.00
CA GLU A 22 8.60 -14.89 -12.30
C GLU A 22 8.18 -14.67 -10.84
N VAL A 23 8.49 -13.50 -10.24
CA VAL A 23 8.11 -13.16 -8.86
C VAL A 23 6.90 -12.24 -8.85
N TYR A 24 6.91 -11.20 -9.69
CA TYR A 24 5.93 -10.11 -9.65
C TYR A 24 4.89 -10.18 -10.77
N GLY A 25 5.07 -11.08 -11.77
CA GLY A 25 4.21 -11.16 -12.94
C GLY A 25 4.55 -10.12 -14.00
N ARG A 26 3.73 -10.05 -15.04
CA ARG A 26 3.95 -9.15 -16.17
C ARG A 26 3.09 -7.89 -16.14
N GLU A 27 2.19 -7.77 -15.19
CA GLU A 27 1.39 -6.56 -15.00
C GLU A 27 2.29 -5.38 -14.69
N THR A 28 1.98 -4.24 -15.28
CA THR A 28 2.68 -2.99 -14.97
C THR A 28 2.03 -2.32 -13.77
N LEU A 29 2.70 -1.33 -13.21
CA LEU A 29 2.12 -0.53 -12.13
C LEU A 29 0.89 0.25 -12.63
N ASP A 30 0.88 0.69 -13.90
CA ASP A 30 -0.29 1.35 -14.47
C ASP A 30 -1.49 0.42 -14.58
N ASP A 31 -1.26 -0.87 -14.88
CA ASP A 31 -2.33 -1.87 -14.87
C ASP A 31 -2.94 -2.00 -13.49
N ILE A 32 -2.10 -2.01 -12.46
CA ILE A 32 -2.54 -2.09 -11.07
C ILE A 32 -3.32 -0.84 -10.70
N ARG A 33 -2.85 0.34 -11.12
CA ARG A 33 -3.57 1.60 -10.90
C ARG A 33 -4.99 1.52 -11.46
N ALA A 34 -5.14 1.05 -12.70
CA ALA A 34 -6.44 0.95 -13.34
C ALA A 34 -7.38 0.04 -12.56
N ARG A 35 -6.86 -1.09 -12.05
CA ARG A 35 -7.65 -2.01 -11.22
C ARG A 35 -8.09 -1.34 -9.93
N CYS A 36 -7.19 -0.60 -9.29
CA CYS A 36 -7.49 0.11 -8.05
C CYS A 36 -8.55 1.19 -8.28
N GLU A 37 -8.44 1.93 -9.37
CA GLU A 37 -9.41 2.99 -9.71
C GLU A 37 -10.81 2.42 -9.89
N ARG A 38 -10.94 1.31 -10.62
CA ARG A 38 -12.23 0.66 -10.81
C ARG A 38 -12.82 0.20 -9.48
N LYS A 39 -11.99 -0.41 -8.63
CA LYS A 39 -12.44 -0.93 -7.34
C LYS A 39 -12.86 0.19 -6.39
N ALA A 40 -12.04 1.22 -6.28
CA ALA A 40 -12.33 2.35 -5.40
C ALA A 40 -13.60 3.08 -5.85
N THR A 41 -13.73 3.33 -7.16
CA THR A 41 -14.91 3.98 -7.72
C THR A 41 -16.18 3.17 -7.41
N ALA A 42 -16.12 1.86 -7.59
CA ALA A 42 -17.26 0.99 -7.30
C ALA A 42 -17.70 1.06 -5.83
N LEU A 43 -16.75 1.36 -4.93
CA LEU A 43 -17.02 1.48 -3.49
C LEU A 43 -17.23 2.93 -3.04
N GLY A 44 -17.23 3.88 -3.97
CA GLY A 44 -17.55 5.27 -3.69
C GLY A 44 -16.39 6.16 -3.26
N PHE A 45 -15.15 5.77 -3.56
CA PHE A 45 -13.97 6.53 -3.17
C PHE A 45 -13.17 7.02 -4.37
N PRO A 46 -12.73 8.29 -4.36
CA PRO A 46 -11.65 8.73 -5.24
C PRO A 46 -10.34 8.00 -4.87
N LEU A 47 -9.39 7.98 -5.77
CA LEU A 47 -8.12 7.31 -5.57
C LEU A 47 -6.96 8.27 -5.84
N GLU A 48 -5.96 8.25 -4.96
CA GLU A 48 -4.65 8.86 -5.19
C GLU A 48 -3.62 7.74 -5.24
N PHE A 49 -3.12 7.44 -6.44
CA PHE A 49 -2.18 6.35 -6.67
C PHE A 49 -0.81 6.94 -7.00
N ARG A 50 0.18 6.69 -6.14
CA ARG A 50 1.51 7.30 -6.26
C ARG A 50 2.61 6.27 -6.10
N GLN A 51 3.77 6.57 -6.66
CA GLN A 51 4.97 5.74 -6.53
C GLN A 51 6.19 6.63 -6.39
N SER A 52 7.14 6.22 -5.55
CA SER A 52 8.41 6.91 -5.41
C SER A 52 9.52 5.95 -5.01
N ASN A 53 10.73 6.23 -5.51
CA ASN A 53 11.94 5.56 -5.06
C ASN A 53 12.56 6.26 -3.84
N HIS A 54 12.01 7.38 -3.40
CA HIS A 54 12.57 8.20 -2.33
C HIS A 54 11.82 8.00 -1.03
N GLU A 55 12.53 7.55 -0.01
CA GLU A 55 11.95 7.29 1.31
C GLU A 55 11.29 8.53 1.89
N GLY A 56 11.97 9.69 1.79
CA GLY A 56 11.45 10.95 2.33
C GLY A 56 10.16 11.39 1.65
N GLU A 57 10.00 11.11 0.37
CA GLU A 57 8.77 11.43 -0.34
C GLU A 57 7.60 10.58 0.15
N LEU A 58 7.85 9.30 0.38
CA LEU A 58 6.84 8.41 0.97
C LEU A 58 6.45 8.87 2.38
N VAL A 59 7.41 9.28 3.18
CA VAL A 59 7.14 9.85 4.51
C VAL A 59 6.23 11.07 4.40
N ALA A 60 6.54 11.99 3.48
CA ALA A 60 5.75 13.20 3.28
C ALA A 60 4.32 12.87 2.85
N TRP A 61 4.13 11.89 1.99
CA TRP A 61 2.81 11.46 1.55
C TRP A 61 2.00 10.81 2.67
N ILE A 62 2.64 10.05 3.55
CA ILE A 62 1.96 9.50 4.73
C ILE A 62 1.49 10.64 5.65
N GLN A 63 2.33 11.67 5.82
CA GLN A 63 1.95 12.84 6.59
C GLN A 63 0.75 13.56 5.96
N GLU A 64 0.75 13.70 4.64
CA GLU A 64 -0.39 14.27 3.91
C GLU A 64 -1.67 13.44 4.12
N ALA A 65 -1.56 12.11 4.13
CA ALA A 65 -2.68 11.22 4.31
C ALA A 65 -3.36 11.36 5.68
N ARG A 66 -2.67 11.91 6.67
CA ARG A 66 -3.26 12.13 8.00
C ARG A 66 -4.51 12.98 7.93
N THR A 67 -4.57 13.93 7.03
CA THR A 67 -5.69 14.86 6.90
C THR A 67 -6.47 14.66 5.61
N ASP A 68 -5.83 14.20 4.55
CA ASP A 68 -6.40 14.24 3.20
C ASP A 68 -6.93 12.89 2.73
N ALA A 69 -6.60 11.80 3.40
CA ALA A 69 -7.01 10.46 2.96
C ALA A 69 -8.09 9.86 3.87
N ALA A 70 -9.01 9.12 3.25
CA ALA A 70 -9.98 8.31 3.99
C ALA A 70 -9.34 7.00 4.47
N GLY A 71 -8.38 6.49 3.72
CA GLY A 71 -7.64 5.27 4.02
C GLY A 71 -6.33 5.27 3.26
N LEU A 72 -5.41 4.40 3.68
CA LEU A 72 -4.07 4.33 3.12
C LEU A 72 -3.69 2.88 2.85
N ILE A 73 -3.23 2.61 1.64
CA ILE A 73 -2.61 1.34 1.28
C ILE A 73 -1.14 1.63 0.99
N ILE A 74 -0.26 0.83 1.58
CA ILE A 74 1.17 0.97 1.36
C ILE A 74 1.81 -0.35 0.94
N ASN A 75 2.48 -0.32 -0.22
CA ASN A 75 3.43 -1.33 -0.64
C ASN A 75 4.79 -0.66 -0.66
N ALA A 76 5.51 -0.73 0.47
CA ALA A 76 6.75 0.01 0.64
C ALA A 76 7.94 -0.62 -0.11
N GLY A 77 7.73 -1.75 -0.80
CA GLY A 77 8.83 -2.43 -1.48
C GLY A 77 9.91 -2.82 -0.49
N ALA A 78 11.16 -2.64 -0.87
CA ALA A 78 12.29 -2.99 0.00
C ALA A 78 12.34 -2.17 1.29
N PHE A 79 11.76 -0.97 1.31
CA PHE A 79 11.72 -0.16 2.54
C PHE A 79 10.91 -0.82 3.66
N THR A 80 10.04 -1.77 3.33
CA THR A 80 9.33 -2.60 4.32
C THR A 80 10.30 -3.22 5.32
N HIS A 81 11.46 -3.62 4.84
CA HIS A 81 12.44 -4.39 5.59
C HIS A 81 13.54 -3.55 6.23
N THR A 82 13.54 -2.23 6.00
CA THR A 82 14.64 -1.35 6.41
C THR A 82 14.21 -0.04 7.04
N SER A 83 12.98 0.44 6.79
CA SER A 83 12.63 1.83 7.10
C SER A 83 11.92 2.00 8.42
N ILE A 84 12.66 2.44 9.41
CA ILE A 84 12.08 2.93 10.66
C ILE A 84 11.39 4.28 10.44
N ALA A 85 11.87 5.07 9.48
CA ALA A 85 11.22 6.35 9.15
C ALA A 85 9.78 6.16 8.68
N LEU A 86 9.52 5.16 7.85
CA LEU A 86 8.16 4.84 7.42
C LEU A 86 7.32 4.31 8.58
N LEU A 87 7.90 3.47 9.42
CA LEU A 87 7.23 2.99 10.63
C LEU A 87 6.76 4.18 11.48
N ASP A 88 7.64 5.12 11.76
CA ASP A 88 7.33 6.26 12.60
C ASP A 88 6.25 7.15 11.96
N ALA A 89 6.33 7.37 10.65
CA ALA A 89 5.30 8.13 9.93
C ALA A 89 3.93 7.47 10.03
N LEU A 90 3.88 6.16 9.87
CA LEU A 90 2.63 5.39 9.97
C LEU A 90 2.08 5.40 11.39
N LEU A 91 2.93 5.30 12.41
CA LEU A 91 2.50 5.38 13.79
C LEU A 91 1.88 6.76 14.12
N ALA A 92 2.36 7.80 13.46
CA ALA A 92 1.85 9.16 13.63
C ALA A 92 0.59 9.43 12.79
N CYS A 93 0.17 8.47 11.96
CA CYS A 93 -0.95 8.63 11.04
C CYS A 93 -2.17 7.86 11.56
N PRO A 94 -3.23 8.56 12.00
CA PRO A 94 -4.43 7.88 12.53
C PRO A 94 -5.33 7.30 11.43
N THR A 95 -5.10 7.65 10.17
CA THR A 95 -5.85 7.13 9.04
C THR A 95 -5.71 5.61 8.96
N PRO A 96 -6.80 4.84 8.79
CA PRO A 96 -6.69 3.39 8.69
C PRO A 96 -5.84 2.99 7.51
N SER A 97 -4.96 2.01 7.71
CA SER A 97 -3.98 1.63 6.71
C SER A 97 -3.83 0.12 6.59
N VAL A 98 -3.46 -0.32 5.39
CA VAL A 98 -3.22 -1.74 5.07
C VAL A 98 -1.88 -1.83 4.33
N GLU A 99 -1.06 -2.78 4.75
CA GLU A 99 0.19 -3.11 4.05
C GLU A 99 -0.10 -4.18 3.00
N VAL A 100 0.42 -3.98 1.77
CA VAL A 100 0.23 -4.93 0.67
C VAL A 100 1.57 -5.30 0.08
N HIS A 101 1.74 -6.57 -0.25
CA HIS A 101 2.86 -7.09 -1.02
C HIS A 101 2.33 -8.00 -2.11
N LEU A 102 2.89 -7.88 -3.33
CA LEU A 102 2.50 -8.74 -4.45
C LEU A 102 2.90 -10.19 -4.20
N SER A 103 4.14 -10.40 -3.73
CA SER A 103 4.65 -11.73 -3.42
C SER A 103 4.34 -12.09 -1.97
N ASN A 104 4.39 -13.40 -1.67
CA ASN A 104 4.42 -13.84 -0.29
C ASN A 104 5.85 -13.67 0.23
N ILE A 105 6.08 -12.63 1.04
CA ILE A 105 7.41 -12.28 1.52
C ILE A 105 8.03 -13.40 2.37
N PHE A 106 7.22 -14.27 2.94
CA PHE A 106 7.69 -15.36 3.79
C PHE A 106 8.25 -16.55 3.00
N THR A 107 8.04 -16.60 1.69
CA THR A 107 8.64 -17.62 0.82
C THR A 107 9.91 -17.11 0.13
N ARG A 108 10.32 -15.90 0.43
CA ARG A 108 11.51 -15.27 -0.16
C ARG A 108 12.68 -15.37 0.82
N GLU A 109 13.74 -14.58 0.59
CA GLU A 109 14.93 -14.60 1.43
C GLU A 109 14.60 -14.22 2.88
N PRO A 110 15.30 -14.78 3.88
CA PRO A 110 15.00 -14.50 5.29
C PRO A 110 14.99 -13.02 5.67
N PHE A 111 15.80 -12.17 5.00
CA PHE A 111 15.83 -10.75 5.32
C PHE A 111 14.54 -10.03 4.88
N ARG A 112 13.65 -10.69 4.10
CA ARG A 112 12.35 -10.14 3.70
C ARG A 112 11.21 -10.62 4.60
N HIS A 113 11.50 -11.49 5.58
CA HIS A 113 10.45 -12.02 6.45
C HIS A 113 10.03 -11.04 7.53
N HIS A 114 10.87 -10.03 7.82
CA HIS A 114 10.56 -9.02 8.82
C HIS A 114 10.07 -7.74 8.15
N SER A 115 8.94 -7.23 8.63
CA SER A 115 8.41 -5.93 8.22
C SER A 115 8.45 -4.99 9.41
N TYR A 116 9.11 -3.84 9.24
CA TYR A 116 9.09 -2.79 10.24
C TYR A 116 7.72 -2.10 10.33
N ILE A 117 6.96 -2.07 9.23
CA ILE A 117 5.74 -1.28 9.16
C ILE A 117 4.47 -2.05 9.55
N SER A 118 4.53 -3.38 9.62
CA SER A 118 3.34 -4.20 9.85
C SER A 118 2.63 -3.87 11.17
N LYS A 119 3.36 -3.52 12.22
CA LYS A 119 2.75 -3.19 13.51
C LYS A 119 2.07 -1.83 13.53
N ALA A 120 2.29 -1.00 12.52
CA ALA A 120 1.72 0.34 12.42
C ALA A 120 0.50 0.39 11.51
N VAL A 121 0.12 -0.71 10.88
CA VAL A 121 -1.02 -0.79 9.98
C VAL A 121 -2.10 -1.67 10.61
N LYS A 122 -3.33 -1.55 10.10
CA LYS A 122 -4.45 -2.35 10.60
C LYS A 122 -4.31 -3.82 10.22
N GLY A 123 -3.82 -4.10 9.02
CA GLY A 123 -3.66 -5.48 8.55
C GLY A 123 -2.70 -5.56 7.39
N VAL A 124 -2.34 -6.81 7.03
CA VAL A 124 -1.37 -7.11 5.99
C VAL A 124 -1.98 -8.10 5.00
N ILE A 125 -1.81 -7.82 3.71
CA ILE A 125 -2.20 -8.74 2.63
C ILE A 125 -0.95 -8.98 1.80
N CYS A 126 -0.53 -10.23 1.66
CA CYS A 126 0.63 -10.56 0.84
C CYS A 126 0.42 -11.87 0.09
N GLY A 127 1.03 -11.98 -1.08
CA GLY A 127 1.10 -13.23 -1.81
C GLY A 127 0.06 -13.45 -2.90
N PHE A 128 -0.86 -12.52 -3.10
CA PHE A 128 -1.96 -12.70 -4.06
C PHE A 128 -1.79 -11.86 -5.33
N GLY A 129 -0.60 -11.34 -5.58
CA GLY A 129 -0.38 -10.49 -6.74
C GLY A 129 -1.18 -9.20 -6.65
N SER A 130 -1.58 -8.68 -7.79
CA SER A 130 -2.28 -7.39 -7.87
C SER A 130 -3.66 -7.38 -7.21
N ILE A 131 -4.33 -8.54 -7.13
CA ILE A 131 -5.64 -8.59 -6.47
C ILE A 131 -5.53 -8.20 -4.99
N GLY A 132 -4.36 -8.33 -4.39
CA GLY A 132 -4.13 -7.90 -3.01
C GLY A 132 -4.45 -6.42 -2.80
N TYR A 133 -4.19 -5.57 -3.81
CA TYR A 133 -4.55 -4.16 -3.73
C TYR A 133 -6.07 -3.96 -3.69
N GLU A 134 -6.81 -4.72 -4.50
CA GLU A 134 -8.27 -4.64 -4.52
C GLU A 134 -8.86 -5.13 -3.20
N LEU A 135 -8.30 -6.22 -2.64
CA LEU A 135 -8.72 -6.73 -1.34
C LEU A 135 -8.45 -5.70 -0.23
N ALA A 136 -7.34 -4.98 -0.32
CA ALA A 136 -7.02 -3.92 0.64
C ALA A 136 -8.03 -2.76 0.55
N ILE A 137 -8.44 -2.39 -0.65
CA ILE A 137 -9.46 -1.35 -0.83
C ILE A 137 -10.78 -1.80 -0.20
N GLU A 138 -11.19 -3.05 -0.40
CA GLU A 138 -12.39 -3.58 0.24
C GLU A 138 -12.28 -3.57 1.76
N ALA A 139 -11.13 -3.99 2.29
CA ALA A 139 -10.89 -3.99 3.73
C ALA A 139 -10.98 -2.58 4.32
N LEU A 140 -10.42 -1.59 3.62
CA LEU A 140 -10.49 -0.20 4.05
C LEU A 140 -11.92 0.33 3.98
N ALA A 141 -12.64 0.05 2.90
CA ALA A 141 -14.02 0.49 2.77
C ALA A 141 -14.88 -0.04 3.93
N ALA A 142 -14.71 -1.31 4.27
CA ALA A 142 -15.43 -1.91 5.40
C ALA A 142 -15.02 -1.26 6.74
N THR A 143 -13.74 -0.98 6.93
CA THR A 143 -13.23 -0.34 8.13
C THR A 143 -13.79 1.08 8.28
N ILE A 144 -13.80 1.84 7.19
CA ILE A 144 -14.33 3.21 7.18
C ILE A 144 -15.83 3.21 7.45
N ALA A 145 -16.58 2.30 6.82
CA ALA A 145 -18.03 2.19 7.01
C ALA A 145 -18.38 1.86 8.47
N ALA A 146 -17.53 1.11 9.16
CA ALA A 146 -17.71 0.78 10.57
C ALA A 146 -17.31 1.93 11.51
N GLY A 147 -16.81 3.05 10.98
CA GLY A 147 -16.38 4.19 11.78
C GLY A 147 -15.10 3.95 12.56
N LYS A 148 -14.25 3.01 12.08
CA LYS A 148 -13.01 2.65 12.78
C LYS A 148 -11.79 3.31 12.15
N SER A 149 -10.84 3.68 13.00
CA SER A 149 -9.48 4.02 12.59
C SER A 149 -8.57 2.83 12.88
N LYS A 150 -7.27 3.01 12.88
CA LYS A 150 -6.34 1.93 13.18
C LYS A 150 -6.65 1.21 14.49
#